data_04978b67b3997de7419c7b8a866b3876
#
_entry.id   04978b67b3997de7419c7b8a866b3876
#
_cell.length_a   1.000
_cell.length_b   1.000
_cell.length_c   1.000
_cell.angle_alpha   90.00
_cell.angle_beta   90.00
_cell.angle_gamma   90.00
#
_symmetry.space_group_name_H-M   'P 1'
#
loop_
_entity.id
_entity.type
_entity.pdbx_description
1 polymer ?
#
loop_
_entity_poly.entity_id
_entity_poly.type
_entity_poly.pdbx_seq_one_letter_code
_entity_poly.pdbx_strand_id
1 'polypeptide(L)'
;MERNIVGRVKKAAPFLYTDNDPYLALIDGNLFWIIDMYTVSDKYPYAQPADTRRINENSGLPVNFNYLRNSAKAVVNAYDGTMNFYVVDENDPIMTAYNDIFPDLFSPKSEMSSELLDHIRYPEDLFTIQSDMYRDYHMTDPRVFYADEDPCLLYTSPSPRDVEESRMPSSA
;
A
#
# COMPACT_ATOMS: atom_id res chain seq x y z
N MET A 1 -12.78 22.87 -11.11
CA MET A 1 -12.26 21.64 -11.71
C MET A 1 -11.15 21.12 -10.83
N GLU A 2 -11.22 19.85 -10.37
CA GLU A 2 -10.18 19.25 -9.53
C GLU A 2 -8.92 19.00 -10.36
N ARG A 3 -7.80 19.62 -9.98
CA ARG A 3 -6.52 19.47 -10.67
C ARG A 3 -5.65 18.35 -10.07
N ASN A 4 -5.87 18.05 -8.77
CA ASN A 4 -5.14 16.99 -8.10
C ASN A 4 -5.67 15.63 -8.58
N ILE A 5 -4.75 14.76 -9.02
CA ILE A 5 -5.08 13.44 -9.57
C ILE A 5 -5.75 12.54 -8.52
N VAL A 6 -5.22 12.51 -7.30
CA VAL A 6 -5.77 11.75 -6.17
C VAL A 6 -7.16 12.28 -5.80
N GLY A 7 -7.34 13.61 -5.78
CA GLY A 7 -8.63 14.22 -5.52
C GLY A 7 -9.68 13.87 -6.58
N ARG A 8 -9.27 13.68 -7.84
CA ARG A 8 -10.17 13.22 -8.93
C ARG A 8 -10.60 11.78 -8.72
N VAL A 9 -9.64 10.90 -8.41
CA VAL A 9 -9.89 9.47 -8.14
C VAL A 9 -10.83 9.32 -6.93
N LYS A 10 -10.56 10.04 -5.83
CA LYS A 10 -11.44 10.05 -4.64
C LYS A 10 -12.87 10.52 -4.93
N LYS A 11 -13.06 11.41 -5.88
CA LYS A 11 -14.41 11.85 -6.29
C LYS A 11 -15.11 10.79 -7.13
N ALA A 12 -14.39 10.02 -7.94
CA ALA A 12 -14.97 8.99 -8.79
C ALA A 12 -15.32 7.72 -7.99
N ALA A 13 -14.49 7.35 -7.00
CA ALA A 13 -14.68 6.19 -6.13
C ALA A 13 -14.48 6.59 -4.64
N PRO A 14 -15.43 7.36 -4.03
CA PRO A 14 -15.27 7.90 -2.68
C PRO A 14 -15.33 6.85 -1.57
N PHE A 15 -15.74 5.63 -1.88
CA PHE A 15 -15.83 4.50 -0.98
C PHE A 15 -14.53 3.67 -0.91
N LEU A 16 -13.53 3.98 -1.74
CA LEU A 16 -12.19 3.40 -1.68
C LEU A 16 -11.20 4.42 -1.13
N TYR A 17 -10.23 3.93 -0.39
CA TYR A 17 -9.13 4.73 0.15
C TYR A 17 -7.94 4.67 -0.80
N THR A 18 -7.18 5.74 -0.91
CA THR A 18 -6.02 5.81 -1.82
C THR A 18 -4.72 5.76 -1.04
N ASP A 19 -3.71 5.12 -1.64
CA ASP A 19 -2.32 5.23 -1.19
C ASP A 19 -1.81 6.67 -1.35
N ASN A 20 -0.78 7.02 -0.59
CA ASN A 20 -0.17 8.34 -0.64
C ASN A 20 0.91 8.47 -1.73
N ASP A 21 1.30 7.38 -2.39
CA ASP A 21 2.35 7.34 -3.42
C ASP A 21 1.79 7.09 -4.83
N PRO A 22 1.10 8.09 -5.46
CA PRO A 22 0.75 8.00 -6.86
C PRO A 22 2.01 8.10 -7.71
N TYR A 23 2.22 7.16 -8.63
CA TYR A 23 3.41 7.15 -9.48
C TYR A 23 3.07 7.17 -10.97
N LEU A 24 4.01 7.68 -11.77
CA LEU A 24 3.93 7.73 -13.22
C LEU A 24 4.56 6.50 -13.85
N ALA A 25 3.88 5.94 -14.85
CA ALA A 25 4.39 4.89 -15.72
C ALA A 25 4.28 5.31 -17.19
N LEU A 26 5.28 4.93 -17.99
CA LEU A 26 5.24 5.07 -19.43
C LEU A 26 4.80 3.72 -20.02
N ILE A 27 3.61 3.69 -20.63
CA ILE A 27 2.99 2.48 -21.15
C ILE A 27 2.57 2.74 -22.59
N ASP A 28 3.02 1.94 -23.55
CA ASP A 28 2.76 2.10 -24.99
C ASP A 28 3.02 3.55 -25.48
N GLY A 29 4.07 4.20 -24.99
CA GLY A 29 4.44 5.57 -25.36
C GLY A 29 3.57 6.66 -24.73
N ASN A 30 2.62 6.32 -23.85
CA ASN A 30 1.76 7.25 -23.14
C ASN A 30 2.07 7.25 -21.63
N LEU A 31 1.91 8.40 -20.99
CA LEU A 31 2.09 8.54 -19.55
C LEU A 31 0.78 8.28 -18.82
N PHE A 32 0.85 7.41 -17.82
CA PHE A 32 -0.27 7.08 -16.93
C PHE A 32 0.13 7.29 -15.47
N TRP A 33 -0.79 7.87 -14.70
CA TRP A 33 -0.73 7.82 -13.26
C TRP A 33 -1.33 6.52 -12.76
N ILE A 34 -0.62 5.82 -11.89
CA ILE A 34 -1.11 4.63 -11.20
C ILE A 34 -1.27 4.99 -9.73
N ILE A 35 -2.44 4.70 -9.18
CA ILE A 35 -2.81 5.00 -7.80
C ILE A 35 -3.36 3.73 -7.18
N ASP A 36 -2.72 3.29 -6.11
CA ASP A 36 -3.19 2.15 -5.33
C ASP A 36 -4.42 2.52 -4.51
N MET A 37 -5.39 1.61 -4.47
CA MET A 37 -6.65 1.81 -3.77
C MET A 37 -6.95 0.65 -2.83
N TYR A 38 -7.50 1.00 -1.68
CA TYR A 38 -7.76 0.07 -0.60
C TYR A 38 -9.23 -0.06 -0.27
N THR A 39 -9.62 -1.28 0.06
CA THR A 39 -10.81 -1.57 0.86
C THR A 39 -10.40 -1.61 2.32
N VAL A 40 -11.19 -0.97 3.17
CA VAL A 40 -10.87 -0.80 4.60
C VAL A 40 -12.09 -1.07 5.44
N SER A 41 -11.91 -1.69 6.60
CA SER A 41 -12.95 -1.89 7.61
C SER A 41 -12.36 -1.88 9.02
N ASP A 42 -13.14 -1.42 9.99
CA ASP A 42 -12.84 -1.50 11.43
C ASP A 42 -13.61 -2.63 12.13
N LYS A 43 -14.32 -3.46 11.36
CA LYS A 43 -15.28 -4.47 11.86
C LYS A 43 -14.86 -5.90 11.63
N TYR A 44 -13.61 -6.16 11.28
CA TYR A 44 -13.12 -7.53 11.13
C TYR A 44 -13.04 -8.20 12.52
N PRO A 45 -13.74 -9.34 12.74
CA PRO A 45 -13.83 -9.94 14.05
C PRO A 45 -12.47 -10.47 14.53
N TYR A 46 -12.17 -10.29 15.81
CA TYR A 46 -10.96 -10.80 16.49
C TYR A 46 -9.63 -10.28 15.92
N ALA A 47 -9.64 -9.23 15.12
CA ALA A 47 -8.43 -8.61 14.60
C ALA A 47 -8.06 -7.37 15.41
N GLN A 48 -6.76 -7.21 15.66
CA GLN A 48 -6.21 -6.02 16.30
C GLN A 48 -6.29 -4.82 15.34
N PRO A 49 -6.61 -3.61 15.83
CA PRO A 49 -6.50 -2.40 15.03
C PRO A 49 -5.06 -2.18 14.54
N ALA A 50 -4.92 -1.70 13.30
CA ALA A 50 -3.62 -1.38 12.75
C ALA A 50 -2.99 -0.18 13.48
N ASP A 51 -1.68 -0.23 13.68
CA ASP A 51 -0.92 0.92 14.16
C ASP A 51 -0.64 1.88 13.00
N THR A 52 -1.25 3.06 13.05
CA THR A 52 -1.13 4.08 11.99
C THR A 52 -0.08 5.16 12.30
N ARG A 53 0.63 5.06 13.43
CA ARG A 53 1.59 6.10 13.87
C ARG A 53 2.77 6.29 12.91
N ARG A 54 3.09 5.30 12.11
CA ARG A 54 4.19 5.32 11.13
C ARG A 54 3.75 5.55 9.70
N ILE A 55 2.46 5.55 9.46
CA ILE A 55 1.92 5.90 8.15
C ILE A 55 2.05 7.40 7.97
N ASN A 56 2.34 7.83 6.77
CA ASN A 56 2.42 9.25 6.42
C ASN A 56 1.12 9.96 6.82
N GLU A 57 1.23 11.12 7.48
CA GLU A 57 0.07 11.95 7.88
C GLU A 57 -0.83 12.34 6.69
N ASN A 58 -0.28 12.34 5.48
CA ASN A 58 -1.04 12.58 4.25
C ASN A 58 -1.65 11.32 3.63
N SER A 59 -1.48 10.15 4.28
CA SER A 59 -2.12 8.92 3.83
C SER A 59 -3.64 9.12 3.70
N GLY A 60 -4.20 8.54 2.66
CA GLY A 60 -5.64 8.55 2.47
C GLY A 60 -6.40 7.61 3.40
N LEU A 61 -5.70 6.84 4.24
CA LEU A 61 -6.27 5.82 5.12
C LEU A 61 -6.96 6.42 6.35
N PRO A 62 -8.00 5.77 6.89
CA PRO A 62 -8.63 6.19 8.14
C PRO A 62 -7.69 5.92 9.33
N VAL A 63 -7.91 6.62 10.44
CA VAL A 63 -7.09 6.46 11.65
C VAL A 63 -7.30 5.12 12.35
N ASN A 64 -8.48 4.53 12.21
CA ASN A 64 -8.85 3.29 12.90
C ASN A 64 -9.38 2.27 11.92
N PHE A 65 -8.68 1.17 11.74
CA PHE A 65 -9.10 0.03 10.93
C PHE A 65 -8.39 -1.24 11.39
N ASN A 66 -8.97 -2.38 11.10
CA ASN A 66 -8.40 -3.71 11.36
C ASN A 66 -8.51 -4.66 10.16
N TYR A 67 -8.90 -4.12 9.02
CA TYR A 67 -8.92 -4.79 7.73
C TYR A 67 -8.45 -3.83 6.66
N LEU A 68 -7.47 -4.24 5.88
CA LEU A 68 -6.91 -3.47 4.77
C LEU A 68 -6.49 -4.42 3.64
N ARG A 69 -6.96 -4.14 2.42
CA ARG A 69 -6.51 -4.83 1.21
C ARG A 69 -6.29 -3.87 0.07
N ASN A 70 -5.24 -4.07 -0.69
CA ASN A 70 -5.04 -3.39 -1.97
C ASN A 70 -5.86 -4.09 -3.05
N SER A 71 -7.14 -3.79 -3.11
CA SER A 71 -8.12 -4.52 -3.92
C SER A 71 -8.35 -3.90 -5.29
N ALA A 72 -7.99 -2.63 -5.48
CA ALA A 72 -8.14 -1.94 -6.74
C ALA A 72 -6.95 -1.03 -7.07
N LYS A 73 -6.80 -0.71 -8.36
CA LYS A 73 -5.85 0.30 -8.85
C LYS A 73 -6.57 1.24 -9.81
N ALA A 74 -6.36 2.54 -9.63
CA ALA A 74 -6.80 3.54 -10.58
C ALA A 74 -5.65 3.85 -11.55
N VAL A 75 -5.92 3.76 -12.83
CA VAL A 75 -4.99 4.11 -13.91
C VAL A 75 -5.56 5.30 -14.64
N VAL A 76 -4.84 6.40 -14.65
CA VAL A 76 -5.31 7.67 -15.19
C VAL A 76 -4.36 8.18 -16.26
N ASN A 77 -4.89 8.37 -17.47
CA ASN A 77 -4.12 8.95 -18.55
C ASN A 77 -3.70 10.39 -18.20
N ALA A 78 -2.39 10.69 -18.29
CA ALA A 78 -1.85 11.99 -17.93
C ALA A 78 -2.20 13.11 -18.92
N TYR A 79 -2.60 12.77 -20.17
CA TYR A 79 -2.90 13.73 -21.21
C TYR A 79 -4.37 14.14 -21.23
N ASP A 80 -5.27 13.16 -21.30
CA ASP A 80 -6.72 13.42 -21.42
C ASP A 80 -7.47 13.25 -20.10
N GLY A 81 -6.84 12.58 -19.13
CA GLY A 81 -7.39 12.36 -17.80
C GLY A 81 -8.49 11.31 -17.73
N THR A 82 -8.61 10.45 -18.74
CA THR A 82 -9.47 9.26 -18.65
C THR A 82 -9.00 8.36 -17.51
N MET A 83 -9.95 7.76 -16.80
CA MET A 83 -9.68 6.94 -15.61
C MET A 83 -10.28 5.56 -15.81
N ASN A 84 -9.46 4.52 -15.55
CA ASN A 84 -9.88 3.14 -15.47
C ASN A 84 -9.58 2.60 -14.08
N PHE A 85 -10.54 1.89 -13.50
CA PHE A 85 -10.38 1.25 -12.21
C PHE A 85 -10.30 -0.26 -12.41
N TYR A 86 -9.22 -0.87 -11.98
CA TYR A 86 -9.00 -2.31 -12.12
C TYR A 86 -9.11 -3.01 -10.77
N VAL A 87 -9.90 -4.08 -10.71
CA VAL A 87 -9.92 -4.99 -9.56
C VAL A 87 -8.67 -5.87 -9.62
N VAL A 88 -7.86 -5.81 -8.58
CA VAL A 88 -6.59 -6.58 -8.48
C VAL A 88 -6.74 -7.78 -7.58
N ASP A 89 -7.51 -7.66 -6.50
CA ASP A 89 -7.84 -8.76 -5.58
C ASP A 89 -9.32 -9.13 -5.71
N GLU A 90 -9.58 -10.14 -6.52
CA GLU A 90 -10.94 -10.67 -6.74
C GLU A 90 -11.49 -11.47 -5.54
N ASN A 91 -10.62 -11.83 -4.58
CA ASN A 91 -11.02 -12.57 -3.38
C ASN A 91 -11.41 -11.65 -2.22
N ASP A 92 -11.36 -10.34 -2.40
CA ASP A 92 -11.81 -9.40 -1.39
C ASP A 92 -13.34 -9.28 -1.39
N PRO A 93 -14.03 -9.68 -0.31
CA PRO A 93 -15.49 -9.64 -0.26
C PRO A 93 -16.06 -8.22 -0.31
N ILE A 94 -15.32 -7.23 0.18
CA ILE A 94 -15.75 -5.81 0.13
C ILE A 94 -15.66 -5.31 -1.33
N MET A 95 -14.57 -5.65 -2.02
CA MET A 95 -14.40 -5.28 -3.42
C MET A 95 -15.44 -5.95 -4.32
N THR A 96 -15.72 -7.23 -4.07
CA THR A 96 -16.77 -7.97 -4.78
C THR A 96 -18.13 -7.27 -4.62
N ALA A 97 -18.49 -6.87 -3.40
CA ALA A 97 -19.73 -6.15 -3.14
C ALA A 97 -19.78 -4.80 -3.89
N TYR A 98 -18.68 -4.06 -3.92
CA TYR A 98 -18.63 -2.80 -4.69
C TYR A 98 -18.72 -3.03 -6.20
N ASN A 99 -18.09 -4.08 -6.71
CA ASN A 99 -18.19 -4.44 -8.13
C ASN A 99 -19.63 -4.84 -8.53
N ASP A 100 -20.35 -5.51 -7.65
CA ASP A 100 -21.76 -5.86 -7.87
C ASP A 100 -22.69 -4.61 -7.85
N ILE A 101 -22.36 -3.63 -6.98
CA ILE A 101 -23.12 -2.37 -6.91
C ILE A 101 -22.83 -1.46 -8.11
N PHE A 102 -21.59 -1.43 -8.58
CA PHE A 102 -21.10 -0.54 -9.65
C PHE A 102 -20.43 -1.34 -10.78
N PRO A 103 -21.15 -2.18 -11.51
CA PRO A 103 -20.57 -3.11 -12.50
C PRO A 103 -19.84 -2.39 -13.66
N ASP A 104 -20.24 -1.17 -13.98
CA ASP A 104 -19.64 -0.38 -15.09
C ASP A 104 -18.42 0.45 -14.64
N LEU A 105 -18.10 0.46 -13.36
CA LEU A 105 -16.99 1.28 -12.82
C LEU A 105 -15.65 0.53 -12.87
N PHE A 106 -15.68 -0.77 -12.68
CA PHE A 106 -14.49 -1.58 -12.51
C PHE A 106 -14.27 -2.52 -13.70
N SER A 107 -13.02 -2.63 -14.11
CA SER A 107 -12.54 -3.66 -15.03
C SER A 107 -11.78 -4.75 -14.28
N PRO A 108 -11.84 -6.00 -14.73
CA PRO A 108 -11.07 -7.09 -14.13
C PRO A 108 -9.57 -6.91 -14.43
N LYS A 109 -8.71 -7.47 -13.57
CA LYS A 109 -7.24 -7.45 -13.74
C LYS A 109 -6.80 -8.03 -15.10
N SER A 110 -7.55 -8.96 -15.64
CA SER A 110 -7.26 -9.60 -16.95
C SER A 110 -7.33 -8.63 -18.14
N GLU A 111 -7.97 -7.48 -17.99
CA GLU A 111 -8.01 -6.42 -19.02
C GLU A 111 -6.81 -5.48 -18.97
N MET A 112 -5.95 -5.59 -17.95
CA MET A 112 -4.70 -4.85 -17.93
C MET A 112 -3.76 -5.33 -19.03
N SER A 113 -3.10 -4.41 -19.73
CA SER A 113 -2.03 -4.76 -20.67
C SER A 113 -0.84 -5.40 -19.93
N SER A 114 -0.06 -6.24 -20.63
CA SER A 114 1.14 -6.83 -20.04
C SER A 114 2.13 -5.76 -19.58
N GLU A 115 2.27 -4.69 -20.35
CA GLU A 115 3.16 -3.58 -20.00
C GLU A 115 2.67 -2.83 -18.74
N LEU A 116 1.34 -2.64 -18.57
CA LEU A 116 0.78 -2.08 -17.34
C LEU A 116 1.09 -2.97 -16.14
N LEU A 117 0.95 -4.30 -16.30
CA LEU A 117 1.23 -5.27 -15.24
C LEU A 117 2.69 -5.23 -14.80
N ASP A 118 3.63 -5.04 -15.72
CA ASP A 118 5.07 -4.94 -15.43
C ASP A 118 5.44 -3.66 -14.64
N HIS A 119 4.59 -2.64 -14.69
CA HIS A 119 4.79 -1.39 -13.95
C HIS A 119 4.09 -1.36 -12.58
N ILE A 120 3.32 -2.40 -12.22
CA ILE A 120 2.64 -2.47 -10.93
C ILE A 120 3.67 -2.63 -9.80
N ARG A 121 3.58 -1.75 -8.81
CA ARG A 121 4.41 -1.77 -7.60
C ARG A 121 3.61 -2.30 -6.41
N TYR A 122 4.34 -2.70 -5.37
CA TYR A 122 3.74 -2.98 -4.07
C TYR A 122 3.42 -1.64 -3.37
N PRO A 123 2.21 -1.47 -2.79
CA PRO A 123 1.81 -0.22 -2.17
C PRO A 123 2.63 0.13 -0.93
N GLU A 124 3.05 1.40 -0.79
CA GLU A 124 3.94 1.85 0.28
C GLU A 124 3.26 1.78 1.65
N ASP A 125 2.05 2.31 1.77
CA ASP A 125 1.30 2.31 3.04
C ASP A 125 1.03 0.87 3.54
N LEU A 126 0.66 -0.04 2.62
CA LEU A 126 0.44 -1.45 2.95
C LEU A 126 1.75 -2.13 3.40
N PHE A 127 2.86 -1.85 2.72
CA PHE A 127 4.17 -2.38 3.10
C PHE A 127 4.58 -1.90 4.49
N THR A 128 4.37 -0.63 4.80
CA THR A 128 4.68 -0.05 6.11
C THR A 128 3.88 -0.74 7.22
N ILE A 129 2.56 -0.90 7.03
CA ILE A 129 1.70 -1.58 8.01
C ILE A 129 2.13 -3.04 8.22
N GLN A 130 2.38 -3.76 7.14
CA GLN A 130 2.81 -5.17 7.22
C GLN A 130 4.17 -5.32 7.87
N SER A 131 5.10 -4.41 7.59
CA SER A 131 6.43 -4.40 8.20
C SER A 131 6.35 -4.13 9.71
N ASP A 132 5.49 -3.21 10.13
CA ASP A 132 5.24 -2.93 11.54
C ASP A 132 4.62 -4.14 12.26
N MET A 133 3.63 -4.78 11.66
CA MET A 133 3.04 -6.01 12.20
C MET A 133 4.07 -7.13 12.29
N TYR A 134 4.86 -7.33 11.25
CA TYR A 134 5.91 -8.36 11.25
C TYR A 134 6.97 -8.08 12.33
N ARG A 135 7.34 -6.83 12.52
CA ARG A 135 8.27 -6.41 13.56
C ARG A 135 7.81 -6.85 14.96
N ASP A 136 6.53 -6.69 15.25
CA ASP A 136 5.98 -7.07 16.55
C ASP A 136 5.87 -8.60 16.70
N TYR A 137 5.43 -9.29 15.66
CA TYR A 137 5.14 -10.72 15.69
C TYR A 137 6.36 -11.63 15.36
N HIS A 138 7.51 -11.09 14.95
CA HIS A 138 8.70 -11.92 14.72
C HIS A 138 9.43 -12.30 16.01
N MET A 139 9.14 -11.64 17.12
CA MET A 139 9.75 -11.89 18.42
C MET A 139 9.29 -13.24 18.98
N THR A 140 10.25 -14.15 19.19
CA THR A 140 9.98 -15.51 19.69
C THR A 140 10.05 -15.62 21.21
N ASP A 141 10.75 -14.69 21.89
CA ASP A 141 10.79 -14.63 23.33
C ASP A 141 9.61 -13.84 23.89
N PRO A 142 8.71 -14.46 24.68
CA PRO A 142 7.56 -13.76 25.26
C PRO A 142 7.93 -12.57 26.13
N ARG A 143 9.10 -12.59 26.80
CA ARG A 143 9.53 -11.48 27.67
C ARG A 143 9.88 -10.25 26.84
N VAL A 144 10.61 -10.44 25.75
CA VAL A 144 10.96 -9.38 24.80
C VAL A 144 9.70 -8.83 24.13
N PHE A 145 8.79 -9.73 23.73
CA PHE A 145 7.52 -9.34 23.12
C PHE A 145 6.66 -8.46 24.05
N TYR A 146 6.53 -8.84 25.34
CA TYR A 146 5.73 -8.05 26.30
C TYR A 146 6.44 -6.81 26.82
N ALA A 147 7.77 -6.77 26.77
CA ALA A 147 8.55 -5.60 27.20
C ALA A 147 8.63 -4.52 26.12
N ASP A 148 8.20 -4.83 24.87
CA ASP A 148 8.34 -3.97 23.69
C ASP A 148 9.81 -3.48 23.50
N GLU A 149 10.78 -4.33 23.89
CA GLU A 149 12.20 -4.05 23.84
C GLU A 149 12.72 -4.27 22.42
N ASP A 150 13.16 -3.19 21.79
CA ASP A 150 13.90 -3.11 20.53
C ASP A 150 13.34 -3.97 19.35
N PRO A 151 12.13 -3.71 18.89
CA PRO A 151 11.54 -4.42 17.76
C PRO A 151 12.20 -3.97 16.45
N CYS A 152 13.49 -4.23 16.23
CA CYS A 152 14.23 -3.70 15.11
C CYS A 152 14.38 -4.69 13.96
N LEU A 153 13.54 -4.58 12.94
CA LEU A 153 13.68 -5.31 11.67
C LEU A 153 14.69 -4.67 10.70
N LEU A 154 14.91 -3.36 10.81
CA LEU A 154 15.70 -2.62 9.83
C LEU A 154 17.20 -2.53 10.17
N TYR A 155 17.62 -2.97 11.38
CA TYR A 155 19.02 -2.95 11.80
C TYR A 155 19.82 -4.21 11.44
N THR A 156 19.22 -5.16 10.74
CA THR A 156 19.93 -6.39 10.33
C THR A 156 20.75 -6.27 9.05
N SER A 157 20.66 -5.15 8.35
CA SER A 157 21.64 -4.82 7.33
C SER A 157 22.73 -3.98 7.98
N PRO A 158 23.97 -4.50 8.13
CA PRO A 158 25.06 -3.68 8.61
C PRO A 158 25.19 -2.46 7.71
N SER A 159 25.11 -1.27 8.31
CA SER A 159 25.34 -0.04 7.57
C SER A 159 26.75 -0.12 6.96
N PRO A 160 27.02 0.52 5.82
CA PRO A 160 28.38 0.60 5.29
C PRO A 160 29.42 1.08 6.31
N ARG A 161 29.01 1.85 7.31
CA ARG A 161 29.85 2.27 8.45
C ARG A 161 30.16 1.14 9.42
N ASP A 162 29.19 0.27 9.72
CA ASP A 162 29.40 -0.86 10.65
C ASP A 162 30.39 -1.88 10.07
N VAL A 163 30.44 -2.00 8.74
CA VAL A 163 31.41 -2.85 8.03
C VAL A 163 32.81 -2.23 8.05
N GLU A 164 32.96 -0.92 8.09
CA GLU A 164 34.25 -0.24 8.19
C GLU A 164 34.83 -0.34 9.62
N GLU A 165 34.03 -0.17 10.65
CA GLU A 165 34.48 -0.30 12.05
C GLU A 165 34.93 -1.73 12.39
N SER A 166 34.32 -2.74 11.80
CA SER A 166 34.75 -4.15 12.01
C SER A 166 36.06 -4.51 11.30
N ARG A 167 36.59 -3.62 10.44
CA ARG A 167 37.86 -3.82 9.72
C ARG A 167 39.05 -3.07 10.33
N MET A 168 38.86 -2.32 11.41
CA MET A 168 39.99 -1.72 12.12
C MET A 168 40.79 -2.82 12.85
N PRO A 169 42.07 -3.01 12.54
CA PRO A 169 42.90 -3.93 13.29
C PRO A 169 43.01 -3.41 14.72
N SER A 170 42.72 -4.27 15.70
CA SER A 170 43.06 -3.99 17.10
C SER A 170 44.55 -3.69 17.16
N SER A 171 44.91 -2.44 17.37
CA SER A 171 46.30 -2.06 17.68
C SER A 171 46.73 -2.77 18.95
N ALA A 172 47.73 -3.63 18.82
CA ALA A 172 48.45 -4.27 19.90
C ALA A 172 49.15 -3.28 20.81
#